data_4e74aaf57cc2deb1a979c8c6779f88b1
#
_entry.id   4e74aaf57cc2deb1a979c8c6779f88b1
#
_cell.length_a   1.000
_cell.length_b   1.000
_cell.length_c   1.000
_cell.angle_alpha   90.00
_cell.angle_beta   90.00
_cell.angle_gamma   90.00
#
_symmetry.space_group_name_H-M   'P 1'
#
loop_
_entity.id
_entity.type
_entity.pdbx_description
1 polymer ?
#
loop_
_entity_poly.entity_id
_entity_poly.type
_entity_poly.pdbx_seq_one_letter_code
_entity_poly.pdbx_strand_id
1 'polypeptide(L)'
;LRIALELADRDEDTARRVIASLWDNRNSVIDSNDAIARFVFTSSPQWNPWASAFNSRDDQRVSKTLIDKLNEWNDPRIGILAQLPQDEGVKNYVGAANSLSADAANNQGFNKVSRPGTYFLKDSSPAVFYTYAEVLFIFAESAARGWITADAETLYREAITASLNQFGIIDNRIIDSYLQQEAIRFDAAHWYESIGWQKWIAYYGQGPDAFTDW
;
A
#
# COMPACT_ATOMS: atom_id res chain seq x y z
N LEU A 1 8.02 2.73 15.34
CA LEU A 1 8.44 1.59 14.52
C LEU A 1 9.10 2.06 13.22
N ARG A 2 8.42 2.88 12.37
CA ARG A 2 8.97 3.34 11.08
C ARG A 2 10.36 3.96 11.23
N ILE A 3 10.52 4.98 12.07
CA ILE A 3 11.82 5.64 12.30
C ILE A 3 12.88 4.66 12.80
N ALA A 4 12.49 3.69 13.64
CA ALA A 4 13.44 2.69 14.13
C ALA A 4 13.89 1.74 13.01
N LEU A 5 12.98 1.35 12.10
CA LEU A 5 13.35 0.51 10.97
C LEU A 5 14.28 1.23 9.99
N GLU A 6 13.98 2.49 9.64
CA GLU A 6 14.84 3.30 8.77
C GLU A 6 16.23 3.58 9.36
N LEU A 7 16.36 3.51 10.68
CA LEU A 7 17.66 3.62 11.34
C LEU A 7 18.54 2.38 11.15
N ALA A 8 17.97 1.25 10.73
CA ALA A 8 18.64 -0.06 10.68
C ALA A 8 19.95 -0.05 9.90
N ASP A 9 20.01 0.67 8.79
CA ASP A 9 21.21 0.76 7.95
C ASP A 9 22.36 1.58 8.58
N ARG A 10 22.05 2.35 9.62
CA ARG A 10 23.00 3.23 10.31
C ARG A 10 23.36 2.75 11.71
N ASP A 11 22.37 2.21 12.41
CA ASP A 11 22.49 1.73 13.79
C ASP A 11 21.50 0.58 14.03
N GLU A 12 21.87 -0.60 13.54
CA GLU A 12 21.05 -1.80 13.62
C GLU A 12 20.77 -2.20 15.07
N ASP A 13 21.73 -2.03 15.98
CA ASP A 13 21.56 -2.40 17.40
C ASP A 13 20.49 -1.54 18.08
N THR A 14 20.45 -0.24 17.77
CA THR A 14 19.40 0.64 18.29
C THR A 14 18.05 0.31 17.64
N ALA A 15 18.00 0.12 16.32
CA ALA A 15 16.79 -0.29 15.61
C ALA A 15 16.19 -1.56 16.22
N ARG A 16 16.99 -2.62 16.33
CA ARG A 16 16.59 -3.91 16.92
C ARG A 16 16.06 -3.75 18.35
N ARG A 17 16.80 -3.05 19.21
CA ARG A 17 16.38 -2.86 20.62
C ARG A 17 15.07 -2.12 20.75
N VAL A 18 14.85 -1.06 19.97
CA VAL A 18 13.60 -0.28 19.98
C VAL A 18 12.45 -1.13 19.47
N ILE A 19 12.61 -1.82 18.34
CA ILE A 19 11.55 -2.65 17.75
C ILE A 19 11.21 -3.84 18.67
N ALA A 20 12.21 -4.52 19.22
CA ALA A 20 11.96 -5.61 20.18
C ALA A 20 11.19 -5.12 21.42
N SER A 21 11.53 -3.95 21.96
CA SER A 21 10.79 -3.37 23.10
C SER A 21 9.33 -3.05 22.74
N LEU A 22 9.06 -2.59 21.50
CA LEU A 22 7.69 -2.35 21.03
C LEU A 22 6.94 -3.66 20.73
N TRP A 23 7.66 -4.68 20.26
CA TRP A 23 7.10 -6.04 20.12
C TRP A 23 6.64 -6.61 21.48
N ASP A 24 7.44 -6.47 22.52
CA ASP A 24 7.10 -6.94 23.88
C ASP A 24 5.97 -6.11 24.51
N ASN A 25 5.79 -4.86 24.07
CA ASN A 25 4.74 -3.94 24.53
C ASN A 25 3.78 -3.54 23.41
N ARG A 26 3.03 -4.51 22.87
CA ARG A 26 2.09 -4.36 21.75
C ARG A 26 1.01 -3.30 21.98
N ASN A 27 0.70 -2.97 23.22
CA ASN A 27 -0.27 -1.92 23.54
C ASN A 27 0.20 -0.50 23.18
N SER A 28 1.49 -0.36 22.82
CA SER A 28 2.09 0.92 22.43
C SER A 28 2.09 1.17 20.91
N VAL A 29 1.54 0.25 20.14
CA VAL A 29 1.47 0.33 18.67
C VAL A 29 0.03 0.14 18.18
N ILE A 30 -0.25 0.55 16.94
CA ILE A 30 -1.55 0.27 16.30
C ILE A 30 -1.72 -1.25 16.20
N ASP A 31 -2.85 -1.76 16.70
CA ASP A 31 -3.16 -3.18 16.85
C ASP A 31 -4.35 -3.65 15.99
N SER A 32 -5.00 -2.73 15.29
CA SER A 32 -6.16 -3.03 14.45
C SER A 32 -6.38 -1.96 13.37
N ASN A 33 -7.19 -2.29 12.37
CA ASN A 33 -7.60 -1.33 11.34
C ASN A 33 -8.51 -0.20 11.88
N ASP A 34 -9.13 -0.38 13.04
CA ASP A 34 -9.92 0.67 13.68
C ASP A 34 -9.04 1.75 14.32
N ALA A 35 -7.81 1.39 14.69
CA ALA A 35 -6.83 2.26 15.32
C ALA A 35 -5.91 3.01 14.32
N ILE A 36 -6.16 2.89 13.00
CA ILE A 36 -5.36 3.56 11.96
C ILE A 36 -5.26 5.06 12.23
N ALA A 37 -4.05 5.59 12.24
CA ALA A 37 -3.82 7.02 12.35
C ALA A 37 -4.19 7.72 11.04
N ARG A 38 -5.30 8.46 11.07
CA ARG A 38 -5.85 9.13 9.89
C ARG A 38 -6.51 10.45 10.25
N PHE A 39 -6.46 11.39 9.32
CA PHE A 39 -7.30 12.58 9.34
C PHE A 39 -8.51 12.36 8.45
N VAL A 40 -9.70 12.48 9.01
CA VAL A 40 -10.95 12.34 8.26
C VAL A 40 -11.38 13.74 7.80
N PHE A 41 -11.45 13.92 6.49
CA PHE A 41 -11.96 15.15 5.90
C PHE A 41 -13.49 15.21 6.04
N THR A 42 -13.99 16.43 6.15
CA THR A 42 -15.43 16.72 6.21
C THR A 42 -15.90 17.42 4.94
N SER A 43 -17.10 17.98 4.95
CA SER A 43 -17.55 18.87 3.87
C SER A 43 -16.80 20.21 3.89
N SER A 44 -17.04 21.04 2.88
CA SER A 44 -16.46 22.41 2.76
C SER A 44 -16.33 23.15 4.11
N PRO A 45 -15.20 23.82 4.37
CA PRO A 45 -14.03 23.99 3.49
C PRO A 45 -12.91 22.96 3.68
N GLN A 46 -13.14 21.91 4.45
CA GLN A 46 -12.13 20.90 4.84
C GLN A 46 -12.23 19.63 3.98
N TRP A 47 -12.23 19.79 2.68
CA TRP A 47 -12.29 18.68 1.73
C TRP A 47 -10.95 17.98 1.59
N ASN A 48 -10.97 16.73 1.16
CA ASN A 48 -9.77 16.05 0.73
C ASN A 48 -9.10 16.82 -0.41
N PRO A 49 -7.86 17.35 -0.22
CA PRO A 49 -7.16 18.11 -1.25
C PRO A 49 -6.95 17.35 -2.55
N TRP A 50 -6.76 16.04 -2.48
CA TRP A 50 -6.57 15.19 -3.67
C TRP A 50 -7.86 15.12 -4.49
N ALA A 51 -9.01 14.90 -3.83
CA ALA A 51 -10.32 14.94 -4.51
C ALA A 51 -10.58 16.31 -5.13
N SER A 52 -10.31 17.38 -4.41
CA SER A 52 -10.48 18.75 -4.91
C SER A 52 -9.58 19.06 -6.12
N ALA A 53 -8.31 18.66 -6.05
CA ALA A 53 -7.38 18.82 -7.17
C ALA A 53 -7.82 18.02 -8.40
N PHE A 54 -8.27 16.78 -8.19
CA PHE A 54 -8.71 15.91 -9.27
C PHE A 54 -10.00 16.40 -9.93
N ASN A 55 -10.93 16.96 -9.17
CA ASN A 55 -12.16 17.55 -9.70
C ASN A 55 -11.91 18.77 -10.58
N SER A 56 -10.83 19.51 -10.33
CA SER A 56 -10.43 20.66 -11.14
C SER A 56 -9.53 20.29 -12.32
N ARG A 57 -8.73 19.21 -12.18
CA ARG A 57 -7.74 18.76 -13.16
C ARG A 57 -7.68 17.24 -13.18
N ASP A 58 -8.43 16.61 -14.07
CA ASP A 58 -8.41 15.15 -14.30
C ASP A 58 -7.14 14.74 -15.08
N ASP A 59 -5.95 15.05 -14.55
CA ASP A 59 -4.67 14.79 -15.21
C ASP A 59 -3.80 13.74 -14.49
N GLN A 60 -4.26 13.22 -13.36
CA GLN A 60 -3.55 12.16 -12.63
C GLN A 60 -3.92 10.78 -13.14
N ARG A 61 -2.93 9.93 -13.28
CA ARG A 61 -3.08 8.53 -13.73
C ARG A 61 -2.27 7.61 -12.84
N VAL A 62 -2.75 6.39 -12.68
CA VAL A 62 -2.03 5.38 -11.90
C VAL A 62 -0.83 4.88 -12.67
N SER A 63 0.29 4.74 -11.98
CA SER A 63 1.57 4.29 -12.54
C SER A 63 1.46 2.90 -13.18
N LYS A 64 2.12 2.72 -14.32
CA LYS A 64 2.24 1.42 -14.99
C LYS A 64 2.87 0.37 -14.09
N THR A 65 3.88 0.73 -13.30
CA THR A 65 4.55 -0.18 -12.36
C THR A 65 3.56 -0.80 -11.37
N LEU A 66 2.66 0.02 -10.81
CA LEU A 66 1.65 -0.48 -9.89
C LEU A 66 0.60 -1.34 -10.60
N ILE A 67 0.02 -0.83 -11.69
CA ILE A 67 -1.05 -1.54 -12.41
C ILE A 67 -0.55 -2.89 -12.95
N ASP A 68 0.65 -2.95 -13.51
CA ASP A 68 1.22 -4.20 -14.02
C ASP A 68 1.38 -5.22 -12.90
N LYS A 69 1.87 -4.80 -11.72
CA LYS A 69 2.04 -5.67 -10.57
C LYS A 69 0.70 -6.16 -10.01
N LEU A 70 -0.30 -5.28 -9.91
CA LEU A 70 -1.64 -5.67 -9.46
C LEU A 70 -2.33 -6.64 -10.45
N ASN A 71 -2.15 -6.44 -11.76
CA ASN A 71 -2.65 -7.36 -12.79
C ASN A 71 -1.92 -8.71 -12.74
N GLU A 72 -0.58 -8.70 -12.65
CA GLU A 72 0.25 -9.92 -12.56
C GLU A 72 -0.18 -10.81 -11.40
N TRP A 73 -0.49 -10.21 -10.27
CA TRP A 73 -0.88 -10.93 -9.06
C TRP A 73 -2.39 -11.15 -8.92
N ASN A 74 -3.19 -10.73 -9.88
CA ASN A 74 -4.64 -10.70 -9.74
C ASN A 74 -5.07 -10.11 -8.38
N ASP A 75 -4.41 -9.01 -8.00
CA ASP A 75 -4.58 -8.40 -6.69
C ASP A 75 -5.99 -7.84 -6.53
N PRO A 76 -6.75 -8.29 -5.51
CA PRO A 76 -8.14 -7.87 -5.36
C PRO A 76 -8.30 -6.39 -5.03
N ARG A 77 -7.23 -5.69 -4.65
CA ARG A 77 -7.24 -4.22 -4.41
C ARG A 77 -7.31 -3.41 -5.71
N ILE A 78 -7.04 -4.00 -6.88
CA ILE A 78 -6.91 -3.24 -8.14
C ILE A 78 -8.13 -2.36 -8.43
N GLY A 79 -9.34 -2.87 -8.23
CA GLY A 79 -10.59 -2.13 -8.48
C GLY A 79 -10.88 -1.01 -7.47
N ILE A 80 -10.12 -0.96 -6.36
CA ILE A 80 -10.23 0.07 -5.33
C ILE A 80 -9.13 1.11 -5.52
N LEU A 81 -7.92 0.66 -5.89
CA LEU A 81 -6.77 1.52 -6.12
C LEU A 81 -6.83 2.25 -7.46
N ALA A 82 -7.51 1.68 -8.45
CA ALA A 82 -7.65 2.24 -9.79
C ALA A 82 -9.07 2.11 -10.34
N GLN A 83 -9.40 2.96 -11.28
CA GLN A 83 -10.59 2.84 -12.13
C GLN A 83 -10.18 2.28 -13.49
N LEU A 84 -11.10 1.60 -14.17
CA LEU A 84 -10.91 1.26 -15.58
C LEU A 84 -10.70 2.54 -16.42
N PRO A 85 -9.96 2.45 -17.52
CA PRO A 85 -9.87 3.55 -18.48
C PRO A 85 -11.24 4.03 -18.93
N GLN A 86 -11.34 5.33 -19.31
CA GLN A 86 -12.59 5.91 -19.80
C GLN A 86 -12.91 5.50 -21.24
N ASP A 87 -11.92 5.06 -22.01
CA ASP A 87 -12.10 4.50 -23.34
C ASP A 87 -12.82 3.16 -23.25
N GLU A 88 -14.06 3.11 -23.72
CA GLU A 88 -14.89 1.90 -23.69
C GLU A 88 -14.30 0.72 -24.47
N GLY A 89 -13.36 0.96 -25.37
CA GLY A 89 -12.59 -0.08 -26.05
C GLY A 89 -11.57 -0.80 -25.15
N VAL A 90 -11.19 -0.21 -24.01
CA VAL A 90 -10.21 -0.74 -23.07
C VAL A 90 -10.93 -1.37 -21.88
N LYS A 91 -10.89 -2.68 -21.78
CA LYS A 91 -11.62 -3.44 -20.74
C LYS A 91 -10.75 -3.85 -19.54
N ASN A 92 -9.46 -3.56 -19.58
CA ASN A 92 -8.49 -3.92 -18.54
C ASN A 92 -7.93 -2.65 -17.88
N TYR A 93 -7.40 -2.81 -16.67
CA TYR A 93 -6.63 -1.75 -16.03
C TYR A 93 -5.32 -1.54 -16.78
N VAL A 94 -5.01 -0.29 -17.11
CA VAL A 94 -3.83 0.11 -17.88
C VAL A 94 -3.14 1.25 -17.15
N GLY A 95 -1.90 1.05 -16.74
CA GLY A 95 -1.13 2.09 -16.06
C GLY A 95 -0.48 3.07 -17.01
N ALA A 96 -0.34 4.31 -16.57
CA ALA A 96 0.43 5.32 -17.29
C ALA A 96 1.93 5.02 -17.15
N ALA A 97 2.66 5.03 -18.27
CA ALA A 97 4.11 4.83 -18.21
C ALA A 97 4.79 6.00 -17.50
N ASN A 98 5.77 5.65 -16.67
CA ASN A 98 6.52 6.63 -15.88
C ASN A 98 7.55 7.36 -16.75
N SER A 99 7.92 8.56 -16.34
CA SER A 99 9.02 9.34 -16.95
C SER A 99 8.83 9.67 -18.45
N LEU A 100 7.60 9.74 -18.93
CA LEU A 100 7.31 10.17 -20.29
C LEU A 100 7.50 11.68 -20.45
N SER A 101 7.94 12.12 -21.64
CA SER A 101 7.78 13.52 -22.05
C SER A 101 6.30 13.86 -22.18
N ALA A 102 5.96 15.15 -22.13
CA ALA A 102 4.58 15.61 -22.32
C ALA A 102 3.93 15.08 -23.61
N ASP A 103 4.67 15.08 -24.71
CA ASP A 103 4.19 14.57 -26.00
C ASP A 103 3.95 13.07 -25.97
N ALA A 104 4.87 12.30 -25.36
CA ALA A 104 4.72 10.85 -25.23
C ALA A 104 3.55 10.49 -24.31
N ALA A 105 3.33 11.24 -23.23
CA ALA A 105 2.18 11.07 -22.34
C ALA A 105 0.86 11.36 -23.05
N ASN A 106 0.81 12.43 -23.86
CA ASN A 106 -0.36 12.75 -24.68
C ASN A 106 -0.64 11.66 -25.72
N ASN A 107 0.41 11.12 -26.35
CA ASN A 107 0.28 10.04 -27.34
C ASN A 107 -0.18 8.71 -26.74
N GLN A 108 0.11 8.44 -25.46
CA GLN A 108 -0.44 7.28 -24.76
C GLN A 108 -1.97 7.34 -24.67
N GLY A 109 -2.53 8.55 -24.64
CA GLY A 109 -3.97 8.78 -24.58
C GLY A 109 -4.52 8.76 -23.15
N PHE A 110 -4.92 9.92 -22.69
CA PHE A 110 -5.43 10.15 -21.34
C PHE A 110 -6.58 9.19 -20.94
N ASN A 111 -7.50 8.94 -21.89
CA ASN A 111 -8.67 8.10 -21.65
C ASN A 111 -8.36 6.60 -21.75
N LYS A 112 -7.16 6.22 -22.20
CA LYS A 112 -6.75 4.82 -22.35
C LYS A 112 -5.99 4.28 -21.15
N VAL A 113 -5.73 5.11 -20.14
CA VAL A 113 -5.02 4.74 -18.91
C VAL A 113 -5.89 4.95 -17.69
N SER A 114 -5.66 4.11 -16.67
CA SER A 114 -6.44 4.04 -15.44
C SER A 114 -6.28 5.27 -14.57
N ARG A 115 -7.38 5.76 -14.06
CA ARG A 115 -7.48 6.86 -13.08
C ARG A 115 -7.30 6.31 -11.67
N PRO A 116 -6.93 7.13 -10.68
CA PRO A 116 -6.99 6.75 -9.28
C PRO A 116 -8.40 6.26 -8.89
N GLY A 117 -8.44 5.30 -7.97
CA GLY A 117 -9.70 4.72 -7.52
C GLY A 117 -10.62 5.72 -6.83
N THR A 118 -11.91 5.52 -6.98
CA THR A 118 -12.93 6.40 -6.38
C THR A 118 -12.85 6.43 -4.84
N TYR A 119 -12.25 5.42 -4.23
CA TYR A 119 -11.96 5.40 -2.79
C TYR A 119 -11.15 6.62 -2.35
N PHE A 120 -10.20 7.09 -3.17
CA PHE A 120 -9.31 8.22 -2.87
C PHE A 120 -9.85 9.57 -3.31
N LEU A 121 -10.85 9.58 -4.19
CA LEU A 121 -11.36 10.79 -4.86
C LEU A 121 -12.67 11.32 -4.25
N LYS A 122 -13.08 10.81 -3.10
CA LYS A 122 -14.22 11.37 -2.36
C LYS A 122 -13.75 12.52 -1.49
N ASP A 123 -14.59 13.55 -1.34
CA ASP A 123 -14.31 14.72 -0.49
C ASP A 123 -13.99 14.31 0.96
N SER A 124 -14.59 13.22 1.43
CA SER A 124 -14.41 12.67 2.78
C SER A 124 -13.35 11.58 2.89
N SER A 125 -12.65 11.25 1.81
CA SER A 125 -11.60 10.22 1.86
C SER A 125 -10.48 10.64 2.81
N PRO A 126 -10.10 9.78 3.77
CA PRO A 126 -9.15 10.16 4.80
C PRO A 126 -7.72 10.31 4.25
N ALA A 127 -6.95 11.22 4.84
CA ALA A 127 -5.49 11.16 4.76
C ALA A 127 -4.99 10.17 5.82
N VAL A 128 -4.34 9.12 5.37
CA VAL A 128 -3.80 8.06 6.24
C VAL A 128 -2.32 8.36 6.51
N PHE A 129 -1.91 8.27 7.78
CA PHE A 129 -0.55 8.55 8.22
C PHE A 129 0.19 7.28 8.67
N TYR A 130 -0.54 6.35 9.29
CA TYR A 130 0.07 5.13 9.80
C TYR A 130 -0.98 4.02 9.90
N THR A 131 -0.68 2.82 9.40
CA THR A 131 -1.64 1.73 9.28
C THR A 131 -1.27 0.53 10.13
N TYR A 132 -2.26 -0.32 10.42
CA TYR A 132 -2.02 -1.60 11.07
C TYR A 132 -1.22 -2.56 10.16
N ALA A 133 -1.50 -2.55 8.86
CA ALA A 133 -0.74 -3.32 7.89
C ALA A 133 0.75 -2.96 7.93
N GLU A 134 1.09 -1.67 8.03
CA GLU A 134 2.47 -1.20 8.15
C GLU A 134 3.15 -1.73 9.42
N VAL A 135 2.46 -1.67 10.58
CA VAL A 135 2.98 -2.23 11.83
C VAL A 135 3.35 -3.70 11.66
N LEU A 136 2.45 -4.48 11.03
CA LEU A 136 2.65 -5.91 10.81
C LEU A 136 3.79 -6.18 9.81
N PHE A 137 3.93 -5.39 8.73
CA PHE A 137 5.05 -5.52 7.81
C PHE A 137 6.39 -5.21 8.49
N ILE A 138 6.46 -4.18 9.34
CA ILE A 138 7.67 -3.87 10.10
C ILE A 138 8.02 -5.03 11.05
N PHE A 139 7.05 -5.62 11.70
CA PHE A 139 7.30 -6.79 12.55
C PHE A 139 7.66 -8.04 11.73
N ALA A 140 7.06 -8.26 10.55
CA ALA A 140 7.42 -9.34 9.66
C ALA A 140 8.90 -9.24 9.22
N GLU A 141 9.33 -8.04 8.83
CA GLU A 141 10.72 -7.75 8.51
C GLU A 141 11.64 -7.97 9.70
N SER A 142 11.24 -7.48 10.88
CA SER A 142 12.03 -7.64 12.10
C SER A 142 12.16 -9.12 12.52
N ALA A 143 11.13 -9.93 12.29
CA ALA A 143 11.20 -11.38 12.50
C ALA A 143 12.12 -12.06 11.48
N ALA A 144 12.04 -11.66 10.19
CA ALA A 144 12.93 -12.17 9.14
C ALA A 144 14.41 -11.82 9.39
N ARG A 145 14.69 -10.64 9.97
CA ARG A 145 16.02 -10.22 10.43
C ARG A 145 16.47 -10.92 11.72
N GLY A 146 15.59 -11.66 12.40
CA GLY A 146 15.90 -12.30 13.70
C GLY A 146 15.96 -11.32 14.89
N TRP A 147 15.35 -10.14 14.77
CA TRP A 147 15.33 -9.14 15.84
C TRP A 147 14.26 -9.40 16.91
N ILE A 148 13.21 -10.10 16.53
CA ILE A 148 12.11 -10.52 17.42
C ILE A 148 11.84 -12.00 17.25
N THR A 149 11.31 -12.64 18.32
CA THR A 149 10.92 -14.05 18.27
C THR A 149 9.47 -14.14 17.77
N ALA A 150 9.30 -14.27 16.46
CA ALA A 150 8.02 -14.41 15.79
C ALA A 150 8.20 -15.16 14.48
N ASP A 151 7.11 -15.67 13.93
CA ASP A 151 7.09 -16.24 12.58
C ASP A 151 6.86 -15.15 11.53
N ALA A 152 7.86 -14.90 10.68
CA ALA A 152 7.84 -13.84 9.69
C ALA A 152 6.75 -14.06 8.62
N GLU A 153 6.52 -15.30 8.20
CA GLU A 153 5.47 -15.63 7.22
C GLU A 153 4.09 -15.34 7.78
N THR A 154 3.83 -15.73 9.02
CA THR A 154 2.55 -15.44 9.70
C THR A 154 2.29 -13.93 9.73
N LEU A 155 3.26 -13.13 10.19
CA LEU A 155 3.14 -11.68 10.24
C LEU A 155 2.97 -11.04 8.84
N TYR A 156 3.67 -11.54 7.85
CA TYR A 156 3.52 -11.11 6.46
C TYR A 156 2.09 -11.36 5.93
N ARG A 157 1.53 -12.54 6.17
CA ARG A 157 0.16 -12.89 5.77
C ARG A 157 -0.88 -12.07 6.52
N GLU A 158 -0.67 -11.82 7.80
CA GLU A 158 -1.51 -10.93 8.60
C GLU A 158 -1.45 -9.49 8.08
N ALA A 159 -0.27 -9.00 7.69
CA ALA A 159 -0.09 -7.67 7.12
C ALA A 159 -0.85 -7.49 5.80
N ILE A 160 -0.78 -8.47 4.90
CA ILE A 160 -1.56 -8.47 3.65
C ILE A 160 -3.06 -8.47 3.97
N THR A 161 -3.50 -9.32 4.88
CA THR A 161 -4.90 -9.38 5.31
C THR A 161 -5.37 -8.05 5.89
N ALA A 162 -4.57 -7.42 6.74
CA ALA A 162 -4.87 -6.10 7.29
C ALA A 162 -4.99 -5.04 6.19
N SER A 163 -4.10 -5.07 5.19
CA SER A 163 -4.17 -4.18 4.02
C SER A 163 -5.44 -4.41 3.19
N LEU A 164 -5.80 -5.65 2.92
CA LEU A 164 -7.04 -5.99 2.21
C LEU A 164 -8.27 -5.50 2.96
N ASN A 165 -8.32 -5.76 4.26
CA ASN A 165 -9.42 -5.33 5.13
C ASN A 165 -9.53 -3.80 5.21
N GLN A 166 -8.42 -3.08 5.24
CA GLN A 166 -8.38 -1.62 5.21
C GLN A 166 -9.10 -1.05 3.98
N PHE A 167 -8.99 -1.71 2.86
CA PHE A 167 -9.67 -1.34 1.61
C PHE A 167 -11.07 -1.96 1.47
N GLY A 168 -11.59 -2.61 2.51
CA GLY A 168 -12.95 -3.17 2.54
C GLY A 168 -13.07 -4.56 1.90
N ILE A 169 -11.97 -5.23 1.60
CA ILE A 169 -11.98 -6.63 1.12
C ILE A 169 -11.95 -7.53 2.36
N ILE A 170 -13.13 -7.95 2.81
CA ILE A 170 -13.35 -8.72 4.05
C ILE A 170 -13.85 -10.15 3.81
N ASP A 171 -14.08 -10.55 2.56
CA ASP A 171 -14.46 -11.94 2.23
C ASP A 171 -13.21 -12.85 2.35
N ASN A 172 -13.23 -13.73 3.36
CA ASN A 172 -12.13 -14.66 3.61
C ASN A 172 -11.79 -15.54 2.41
N ARG A 173 -12.77 -15.87 1.54
CA ARG A 173 -12.52 -16.67 0.34
C ARG A 173 -11.63 -15.93 -0.65
N ILE A 174 -11.84 -14.61 -0.79
CA ILE A 174 -11.01 -13.76 -1.65
C ILE A 174 -9.61 -13.62 -1.05
N ILE A 175 -9.53 -13.35 0.25
CA ILE A 175 -8.28 -13.20 0.99
C ILE A 175 -7.46 -14.48 0.91
N ASP A 176 -8.06 -15.63 1.24
CA ASP A 176 -7.38 -16.93 1.23
C ASP A 176 -6.92 -17.31 -0.18
N SER A 177 -7.76 -17.08 -1.20
CA SER A 177 -7.41 -17.33 -2.60
C SER A 177 -6.21 -16.48 -3.04
N TYR A 178 -6.14 -15.21 -2.62
CA TYR A 178 -5.02 -14.33 -2.90
C TYR A 178 -3.74 -14.81 -2.19
N LEU A 179 -3.82 -15.12 -0.90
CA LEU A 179 -2.68 -15.57 -0.09
C LEU A 179 -2.14 -16.95 -0.48
N GLN A 180 -2.92 -17.77 -1.22
CA GLN A 180 -2.50 -19.09 -1.69
C GLN A 180 -1.73 -19.04 -3.02
N GLN A 181 -1.74 -17.92 -3.73
CA GLN A 181 -1.02 -17.78 -4.98
C GLN A 181 0.49 -17.94 -4.76
N GLU A 182 1.16 -18.66 -5.65
CA GLU A 182 2.62 -18.87 -5.55
C GLU A 182 3.41 -17.57 -5.55
N ALA A 183 2.98 -16.59 -6.35
CA ALA A 183 3.59 -15.27 -6.44
C ALA A 183 3.43 -14.41 -5.15
N ILE A 184 2.54 -14.81 -4.25
CA ILE A 184 2.25 -14.10 -2.98
C ILE A 184 2.86 -14.83 -1.77
N ARG A 185 3.37 -16.05 -1.97
CA ARG A 185 4.00 -16.79 -0.88
C ARG A 185 5.21 -16.04 -0.34
N PHE A 186 5.39 -16.15 0.97
CA PHE A 186 6.58 -15.63 1.62
C PHE A 186 7.80 -16.45 1.22
N ASP A 187 8.81 -15.78 0.66
CA ASP A 187 10.10 -16.39 0.39
C ASP A 187 11.09 -15.99 1.50
N ALA A 188 11.40 -16.92 2.38
CA ALA A 188 12.31 -16.66 3.49
C ALA A 188 13.75 -16.33 3.04
N ALA A 189 14.17 -16.77 1.84
CA ALA A 189 15.48 -16.45 1.29
C ALA A 189 15.52 -15.03 0.67
N HIS A 190 14.36 -14.55 0.18
CA HIS A 190 14.20 -13.23 -0.44
C HIS A 190 13.06 -12.46 0.24
N TRP A 191 13.02 -12.52 1.59
CA TRP A 191 11.96 -11.91 2.40
C TRP A 191 11.78 -10.41 2.11
N TYR A 192 12.86 -9.71 1.79
CA TYR A 192 12.84 -8.29 1.46
C TYR A 192 12.02 -7.99 0.19
N GLU A 193 12.05 -8.88 -0.81
CA GLU A 193 11.21 -8.73 -2.00
C GLU A 193 9.74 -9.02 -1.69
N SER A 194 9.47 -10.11 -0.94
CA SER A 194 8.12 -10.46 -0.54
C SER A 194 7.45 -9.34 0.26
N ILE A 195 8.12 -8.86 1.31
CA ILE A 195 7.61 -7.80 2.18
C ILE A 195 7.57 -6.46 1.42
N GLY A 196 8.64 -6.09 0.72
CA GLY A 196 8.77 -4.80 0.06
C GLY A 196 7.64 -4.53 -0.93
N TRP A 197 7.33 -5.46 -1.82
CA TRP A 197 6.23 -5.30 -2.77
C TRP A 197 4.86 -5.15 -2.11
N GLN A 198 4.55 -6.00 -1.12
CA GLN A 198 3.25 -5.95 -0.46
C GLN A 198 3.09 -4.72 0.41
N LYS A 199 4.15 -4.31 1.08
CA LYS A 199 4.22 -3.08 1.88
C LYS A 199 4.07 -1.85 0.98
N TRP A 200 4.75 -1.82 -0.18
CA TRP A 200 4.63 -0.74 -1.14
C TRP A 200 3.20 -0.58 -1.69
N ILE A 201 2.51 -1.69 -1.99
CA ILE A 201 1.09 -1.64 -2.38
C ILE A 201 0.21 -1.14 -1.23
N ALA A 202 0.49 -1.58 0.01
CA ALA A 202 -0.26 -1.12 1.19
C ALA A 202 -0.09 0.38 1.45
N TYR A 203 1.03 0.97 1.05
CA TYR A 203 1.30 2.41 1.14
C TYR A 203 0.63 3.25 0.04
N TYR A 204 -0.22 2.69 -0.81
CA TYR A 204 -0.89 3.49 -1.82
C TYR A 204 -1.69 4.63 -1.19
N GLY A 205 -1.39 5.85 -1.62
CA GLY A 205 -1.90 7.08 -1.02
C GLY A 205 -0.99 7.70 0.06
N GLN A 206 0.11 7.04 0.42
CA GLN A 206 1.13 7.49 1.38
C GLN A 206 2.49 7.64 0.66
N GLY A 207 2.52 8.42 -0.41
CA GLY A 207 3.68 8.52 -1.31
C GLY A 207 5.01 8.83 -0.65
N PRO A 208 5.12 9.80 0.30
CA PRO A 208 6.38 10.07 1.00
C PRO A 208 6.91 8.84 1.75
N ASP A 209 6.03 8.13 2.47
CA ASP A 209 6.40 6.95 3.24
C ASP A 209 6.81 5.78 2.33
N ALA A 210 6.08 5.57 1.24
CA ALA A 210 6.43 4.57 0.25
C ALA A 210 7.79 4.84 -0.43
N PHE A 211 8.17 6.10 -0.59
CA PHE A 211 9.45 6.49 -1.17
C PHE A 211 10.61 6.31 -0.19
N THR A 212 10.42 6.60 1.08
CA THR A 212 11.49 6.48 2.10
C THR A 212 11.76 5.04 2.50
N ASP A 213 10.78 4.16 2.34
CA ASP A 213 10.88 2.74 2.68
C ASP A 213 11.54 1.90 1.55
N TRP A 214 11.74 2.48 0.39
CA TRP A 214 12.35 1.84 -0.79
C TRP A 214 13.91 1.86 -0.72
#